data_d94b86926928916b25a2d82bfae7c3c2
#
_entry.id   d94b86926928916b25a2d82bfae7c3c2
#
_cell.length_a   1.000
_cell.length_b   1.000
_cell.length_c   1.000
_cell.angle_alpha   90.00
_cell.angle_beta   90.00
_cell.angle_gamma   90.00
#
_symmetry.space_group_name_H-M   'P 1'
#
loop_
_entity.id
_entity.type
_entity.pdbx_description
1 polymer ?
#
loop_
_entity_poly.entity_id
_entity_poly.type
_entity_poly.pdbx_seq_one_letter_code
_entity_poly.pdbx_strand_id
1 'polypeptide(L)'
;MSVAGALAAWSDWAVEPHLINEPTIVCTLQSGSAHSVVKVCDETHQGARDFVIRFSETDRESLAPDTAVELRLLTLASAHGLAPKVLWRSDDDKTLVMEYIAPHSAPHSAQMTAESLSVLIKGIHRLSASDAKIDLTRQLQHYTHSARLRGIDDELLIDPTHPALKAGLAALASDRDVLCHNDLHPGNILQSGNGLVAIDWEYAGMGSAYFDLAAALDNWPSVDRHELLEHVIGAGYSRELIRSAQCVYAAIEWNWYCASGTLAPEKLSRTRVLNMLAKL
;
A
#
# COMPACT_ATOMS: atom_id res chain seq x y z
N MET A 1 -1.54 -3.82 -22.26
CA MET A 1 -1.57 -2.52 -23.00
C MET A 1 -0.37 -1.69 -22.52
N SER A 2 -0.04 -0.54 -23.14
CA SER A 2 1.16 0.25 -22.83
C SER A 2 0.78 1.72 -22.61
N VAL A 3 1.74 2.55 -22.19
CA VAL A 3 1.56 4.02 -22.13
C VAL A 3 1.00 4.59 -23.45
N ALA A 4 1.53 4.13 -24.58
CA ALA A 4 1.03 4.56 -25.89
C ALA A 4 -0.45 4.18 -26.13
N GLY A 5 -0.88 3.01 -25.65
CA GLY A 5 -2.28 2.60 -25.75
C GLY A 5 -3.22 3.45 -24.87
N ALA A 6 -2.77 3.82 -23.66
CA ALA A 6 -3.52 4.71 -22.80
C ALA A 6 -3.62 6.13 -23.40
N LEU A 7 -2.51 6.64 -23.95
CA LEU A 7 -2.48 7.94 -24.64
C LEU A 7 -3.40 7.94 -25.87
N ALA A 8 -3.38 6.88 -26.68
CA ALA A 8 -4.28 6.78 -27.84
C ALA A 8 -5.79 6.80 -27.48
N ALA A 9 -6.13 6.40 -26.23
CA ALA A 9 -7.49 6.41 -25.70
C ALA A 9 -7.82 7.67 -24.89
N TRP A 10 -7.04 8.75 -25.01
CA TRP A 10 -7.17 9.96 -24.19
C TRP A 10 -8.58 10.59 -24.22
N SER A 11 -9.29 10.50 -25.33
CA SER A 11 -10.65 11.03 -25.47
C SER A 11 -11.70 10.30 -24.61
N ASP A 12 -11.37 9.09 -24.16
CA ASP A 12 -12.25 8.24 -23.34
C ASP A 12 -11.98 8.42 -21.82
N TRP A 13 -10.99 9.24 -21.46
CA TRP A 13 -10.72 9.51 -20.05
C TRP A 13 -11.83 10.34 -19.41
N ALA A 14 -12.29 9.91 -18.24
CA ALA A 14 -13.35 10.58 -17.47
C ALA A 14 -12.83 11.86 -16.80
N VAL A 15 -12.50 12.86 -17.60
CA VAL A 15 -11.94 14.16 -17.18
C VAL A 15 -12.93 15.27 -17.52
N GLU A 16 -13.20 16.14 -16.56
CA GLU A 16 -14.03 17.31 -16.76
C GLU A 16 -13.25 18.61 -16.47
N PRO A 17 -13.30 19.61 -17.38
CA PRO A 17 -13.81 19.54 -18.76
C PRO A 17 -12.99 18.56 -19.61
N HIS A 18 -13.61 17.99 -20.65
CA HIS A 18 -12.93 17.03 -21.54
C HIS A 18 -11.61 17.57 -22.07
N LEU A 19 -10.68 16.66 -22.29
CA LEU A 19 -9.40 16.98 -22.93
C LEU A 19 -9.64 17.42 -24.39
N ILE A 20 -8.82 18.35 -24.87
CA ILE A 20 -8.90 18.83 -26.25
C ILE A 20 -7.81 18.18 -27.12
N ASN A 21 -6.69 17.81 -26.48
CA ASN A 21 -5.56 17.19 -27.15
C ASN A 21 -5.08 15.97 -26.39
N GLU A 22 -4.32 15.11 -27.08
CA GLU A 22 -3.61 14.01 -26.45
C GLU A 22 -2.55 14.56 -25.46
N PRO A 23 -2.55 14.12 -24.19
CA PRO A 23 -1.56 14.52 -23.21
C PRO A 23 -0.14 14.08 -23.59
N THR A 24 0.84 14.87 -23.21
CA THR A 24 2.25 14.59 -23.47
C THR A 24 2.94 13.98 -22.27
N ILE A 25 3.91 13.07 -22.50
CA ILE A 25 4.73 12.48 -21.45
C ILE A 25 5.66 13.54 -20.86
N VAL A 26 5.61 13.73 -19.54
CA VAL A 26 6.49 14.66 -18.81
C VAL A 26 7.71 13.93 -18.27
N CYS A 27 7.50 12.86 -17.47
CA CYS A 27 8.59 12.08 -16.87
C CYS A 27 8.08 10.73 -16.36
N THR A 28 9.02 9.83 -16.10
CA THR A 28 8.75 8.62 -15.32
C THR A 28 8.87 8.95 -13.84
N LEU A 29 7.81 8.68 -13.06
CA LEU A 29 7.78 8.89 -11.61
C LEU A 29 8.36 7.69 -10.87
N GLN A 30 8.06 6.49 -11.35
CA GLN A 30 8.51 5.24 -10.75
C GLN A 30 8.73 4.20 -11.84
N SER A 31 9.83 3.47 -11.72
CA SER A 31 10.09 2.25 -12.48
C SER A 31 10.35 1.16 -11.45
N GLY A 32 9.31 0.39 -11.14
CA GLY A 32 9.30 -0.57 -10.04
C GLY A 32 9.30 -2.03 -10.51
N SER A 33 9.28 -2.93 -9.54
CA SER A 33 9.24 -4.38 -9.78
C SER A 33 7.88 -4.86 -10.29
N ALA A 34 6.79 -4.22 -9.92
CA ALA A 34 5.41 -4.60 -10.30
C ALA A 34 4.82 -3.63 -11.33
N HIS A 35 4.99 -2.34 -11.16
CA HIS A 35 4.38 -1.31 -11.99
C HIS A 35 5.37 -0.22 -12.37
N SER A 36 5.19 0.33 -13.56
CA SER A 36 5.83 1.58 -13.98
C SER A 36 4.79 2.70 -13.97
N VAL A 37 5.21 3.90 -13.56
CA VAL A 37 4.35 5.06 -13.37
C VAL A 37 4.93 6.24 -14.14
N VAL A 38 4.13 6.78 -15.06
CA VAL A 38 4.52 7.90 -15.93
C VAL A 38 3.58 9.07 -15.69
N LYS A 39 4.15 10.25 -15.50
CA LYS A 39 3.41 11.51 -15.47
C LYS A 39 3.20 12.02 -16.87
N VAL A 40 1.97 12.41 -17.19
CA VAL A 40 1.59 13.06 -18.45
C VAL A 40 0.87 14.37 -18.16
N CYS A 41 0.92 15.30 -19.10
CA CYS A 41 0.35 16.63 -18.97
C CYS A 41 -0.49 16.99 -20.21
N ASP A 42 -1.67 17.55 -19.98
CA ASP A 42 -2.46 18.26 -20.97
C ASP A 42 -2.23 19.76 -20.82
N GLU A 43 -1.51 20.36 -21.74
CA GLU A 43 -1.26 21.80 -21.80
C GLU A 43 -2.39 22.48 -22.59
N THR A 44 -3.33 23.08 -21.88
CA THR A 44 -4.39 23.87 -22.50
C THR A 44 -4.22 25.37 -22.22
N HIS A 45 -4.91 26.22 -22.98
CA HIS A 45 -4.97 27.67 -22.71
C HIS A 45 -5.59 28.02 -21.34
N GLN A 46 -6.21 27.06 -20.66
CA GLN A 46 -6.82 27.23 -19.34
C GLN A 46 -5.92 26.78 -18.19
N GLY A 47 -4.71 26.30 -18.48
CA GLY A 47 -3.72 25.79 -17.53
C GLY A 47 -3.33 24.34 -17.79
N ALA A 48 -2.23 23.92 -17.18
CA ALA A 48 -1.74 22.56 -17.27
C ALA A 48 -2.53 21.62 -16.34
N ARG A 49 -2.93 20.45 -16.85
CA ARG A 49 -3.54 19.37 -16.07
C ARG A 49 -2.66 18.15 -16.12
N ASP A 50 -2.27 17.68 -14.95
CA ASP A 50 -1.37 16.55 -14.80
C ASP A 50 -2.14 15.26 -14.49
N PHE A 51 -1.71 14.15 -15.09
CA PHE A 51 -2.25 12.81 -14.89
C PHE A 51 -1.13 11.81 -14.68
N VAL A 52 -1.48 10.64 -14.19
CA VAL A 52 -0.58 9.50 -14.01
C VAL A 52 -1.08 8.33 -14.82
N ILE A 53 -0.20 7.71 -15.60
CA ILE A 53 -0.42 6.42 -16.23
C ILE A 53 0.41 5.38 -15.48
N ARG A 54 -0.28 4.43 -14.81
CA ARG A 54 0.32 3.25 -14.18
C ARG A 54 0.11 2.06 -15.09
N PHE A 55 1.15 1.29 -15.33
CA PHE A 55 1.07 0.09 -16.17
C PHE A 55 1.99 -1.01 -15.68
N SER A 56 1.57 -2.26 -15.87
CA SER A 56 2.36 -3.44 -15.59
C SER A 56 3.16 -3.85 -16.82
N GLU A 57 4.49 -4.01 -16.71
CA GLU A 57 5.36 -4.29 -17.86
C GLU A 57 5.38 -5.75 -18.28
N THR A 58 5.01 -6.69 -17.42
CA THR A 58 5.08 -8.13 -17.72
C THR A 58 4.15 -8.98 -16.88
N ASP A 59 3.90 -10.24 -17.35
CA ASP A 59 3.35 -11.36 -16.57
C ASP A 59 4.38 -11.91 -15.55
N ARG A 60 5.02 -11.03 -14.77
CA ARG A 60 5.81 -11.48 -13.64
C ARG A 60 4.87 -12.13 -12.65
N GLU A 61 5.26 -13.28 -12.10
CA GLU A 61 4.61 -13.83 -10.91
C GLU A 61 4.63 -12.72 -9.85
N SER A 62 3.53 -11.99 -9.78
CA SER A 62 3.37 -10.88 -8.85
C SER A 62 3.37 -11.47 -7.44
N LEU A 63 4.20 -10.91 -6.58
CA LEU A 63 4.11 -11.18 -5.14
C LEU A 63 2.82 -10.59 -4.55
N ALA A 64 2.12 -9.78 -5.34
CA ALA A 64 0.86 -9.12 -5.01
C ALA A 64 -0.38 -10.00 -5.28
N PRO A 65 -1.48 -9.73 -4.60
CA PRO A 65 -2.78 -10.36 -4.84
C PRO A 65 -3.41 -9.96 -6.19
N ASP A 66 -4.62 -10.44 -6.43
CA ASP A 66 -5.42 -10.29 -7.64
C ASP A 66 -5.63 -8.83 -8.05
N THR A 67 -5.19 -8.46 -9.26
CA THR A 67 -5.32 -7.11 -9.83
C THR A 67 -6.78 -6.64 -9.91
N ALA A 68 -7.75 -7.54 -10.12
CA ALA A 68 -9.17 -7.18 -10.14
C ALA A 68 -9.68 -6.75 -8.75
N VAL A 69 -9.17 -7.38 -7.69
CA VAL A 69 -9.45 -6.99 -6.30
C VAL A 69 -8.84 -5.62 -6.00
N GLU A 70 -7.57 -5.42 -6.36
CA GLU A 70 -6.90 -4.13 -6.19
C GLU A 70 -7.69 -2.99 -6.85
N LEU A 71 -8.03 -3.14 -8.14
CA LEU A 71 -8.73 -2.11 -8.89
C LEU A 71 -10.10 -1.78 -8.29
N ARG A 72 -10.83 -2.79 -7.80
CA ARG A 72 -12.13 -2.59 -7.15
C ARG A 72 -11.96 -1.81 -5.84
N LEU A 73 -10.96 -2.15 -5.01
CA LEU A 73 -10.71 -1.45 -3.75
C LEU A 73 -10.19 -0.03 -3.98
N LEU A 74 -9.31 0.16 -4.96
CA LEU A 74 -8.85 1.47 -5.40
C LEU A 74 -10.04 2.35 -5.85
N THR A 75 -10.95 1.81 -6.67
CA THR A 75 -12.15 2.53 -7.13
C THR A 75 -13.07 2.90 -5.97
N LEU A 76 -13.27 1.98 -5.02
CA LEU A 76 -14.05 2.22 -3.82
C LEU A 76 -13.44 3.34 -2.97
N ALA A 77 -12.13 3.27 -2.72
CA ALA A 77 -11.41 4.27 -1.95
C ALA A 77 -11.41 5.64 -2.63
N SER A 78 -11.24 5.67 -3.94
CA SER A 78 -11.32 6.86 -4.78
C SER A 78 -12.68 7.57 -4.67
N ALA A 79 -13.78 6.81 -4.71
CA ALA A 79 -15.13 7.34 -4.55
C ALA A 79 -15.36 8.04 -3.19
N HIS A 80 -14.52 7.72 -2.18
CA HIS A 80 -14.55 8.31 -0.84
C HIS A 80 -13.43 9.34 -0.59
N GLY A 81 -12.66 9.70 -1.62
CA GLY A 81 -11.56 10.67 -1.51
C GLY A 81 -10.33 10.14 -0.75
N LEU A 82 -10.19 8.82 -0.61
CA LEU A 82 -9.08 8.15 0.11
C LEU A 82 -7.98 7.65 -0.84
N ALA A 83 -8.21 7.73 -2.14
CA ALA A 83 -7.26 7.38 -3.20
C ALA A 83 -7.41 8.34 -4.40
N PRO A 84 -6.41 8.46 -5.29
CA PRO A 84 -6.52 9.21 -6.53
C PRO A 84 -7.70 8.72 -7.39
N LYS A 85 -8.34 9.62 -8.13
CA LYS A 85 -9.42 9.22 -9.04
C LYS A 85 -8.85 8.39 -10.18
N VAL A 86 -9.50 7.24 -10.44
CA VAL A 86 -9.29 6.46 -11.66
C VAL A 86 -10.11 7.10 -12.77
N LEU A 87 -9.44 7.57 -13.82
CA LEU A 87 -10.03 8.31 -14.93
C LEU A 87 -10.26 7.43 -16.16
N TRP A 88 -9.46 6.39 -16.29
CA TRP A 88 -9.57 5.41 -17.36
C TRP A 88 -8.82 4.12 -16.99
N ARG A 89 -9.24 3.01 -17.59
CA ARG A 89 -8.57 1.71 -17.50
C ARG A 89 -8.60 0.97 -18.82
N SER A 90 -7.57 0.15 -19.05
CA SER A 90 -7.56 -0.78 -20.19
C SER A 90 -8.50 -1.98 -19.94
N ASP A 91 -8.94 -2.64 -21.02
CA ASP A 91 -9.82 -3.81 -20.94
C ASP A 91 -9.19 -4.99 -20.16
N ASP A 92 -7.86 -5.08 -20.13
CA ASP A 92 -7.11 -6.08 -19.40
C ASP A 92 -6.74 -5.65 -17.96
N ASP A 93 -7.20 -4.49 -17.51
CA ASP A 93 -6.94 -3.86 -16.20
C ASP A 93 -5.45 -3.66 -15.86
N LYS A 94 -4.55 -3.84 -16.84
CA LYS A 94 -3.09 -3.72 -16.64
C LYS A 94 -2.59 -2.28 -16.77
N THR A 95 -3.41 -1.36 -17.29
CA THR A 95 -3.06 0.05 -17.46
C THR A 95 -4.16 0.93 -16.90
N LEU A 96 -3.81 1.82 -15.98
CA LEU A 96 -4.73 2.78 -15.35
C LEU A 96 -4.26 4.21 -15.63
N VAL A 97 -5.22 5.08 -15.89
CA VAL A 97 -5.01 6.53 -15.87
C VAL A 97 -5.69 7.10 -14.63
N MET A 98 -4.93 7.85 -13.86
CA MET A 98 -5.39 8.44 -12.61
C MET A 98 -5.06 9.93 -12.53
N GLU A 99 -5.76 10.65 -11.66
CA GLU A 99 -5.39 12.03 -11.33
C GLU A 99 -3.97 12.07 -10.73
N TYR A 100 -3.22 13.09 -11.06
CA TYR A 100 -1.93 13.34 -10.44
C TYR A 100 -2.11 14.14 -9.15
N ILE A 101 -1.64 13.58 -8.04
CA ILE A 101 -1.56 14.29 -6.76
C ILE A 101 -0.14 14.87 -6.67
N ALA A 102 -0.03 16.18 -6.79
CA ALA A 102 1.27 16.86 -6.67
C ALA A 102 1.84 16.67 -5.26
N PRO A 103 3.12 16.25 -5.13
CA PRO A 103 3.76 16.21 -3.83
C PRO A 103 3.73 17.60 -3.20
N HIS A 104 3.27 17.69 -1.96
CA HIS A 104 3.37 18.97 -1.22
C HIS A 104 4.84 19.30 -1.01
N SER A 105 5.21 20.58 -1.16
CA SER A 105 6.59 21.09 -1.06
C SER A 105 7.27 20.93 0.30
N ALA A 106 6.56 20.45 1.33
CA ALA A 106 7.11 20.14 2.64
C ALA A 106 7.55 18.66 2.72
N PRO A 107 8.67 18.34 3.39
CA PRO A 107 9.08 16.96 3.60
C PRO A 107 7.95 16.19 4.31
N HIS A 108 7.49 15.09 3.73
CA HIS A 108 6.37 14.28 4.25
C HIS A 108 6.48 13.93 5.74
N SER A 109 7.70 13.79 6.27
CA SER A 109 7.94 13.43 7.68
C SER A 109 7.67 14.57 8.67
N ALA A 110 7.76 15.83 8.26
CA ALA A 110 7.67 16.97 9.17
C ALA A 110 6.22 17.39 9.49
N GLN A 111 5.23 16.88 8.77
CA GLN A 111 3.81 17.24 8.91
C GLN A 111 2.88 16.07 9.28
N MET A 112 3.40 14.82 9.35
CA MET A 112 2.57 13.69 9.70
C MET A 112 2.28 13.70 11.21
N THR A 113 1.00 13.81 11.56
CA THR A 113 0.50 13.76 12.95
C THR A 113 -0.35 12.50 13.16
N ALA A 114 -0.52 12.11 14.43
CA ALA A 114 -1.42 11.02 14.81
C ALA A 114 -2.85 11.32 14.33
N GLU A 115 -3.28 12.57 14.42
CA GLU A 115 -4.61 13.01 13.97
C GLU A 115 -4.77 12.81 12.46
N SER A 116 -3.88 13.39 11.62
CA SER A 116 -4.00 13.30 10.16
C SER A 116 -3.95 11.86 9.67
N LEU A 117 -3.02 11.05 10.22
CA LEU A 117 -2.90 9.65 9.87
C LEU A 117 -4.12 8.84 10.32
N SER A 118 -4.67 9.13 11.51
CA SER A 118 -5.88 8.46 12.01
C SER A 118 -7.12 8.75 11.16
N VAL A 119 -7.23 9.96 10.59
CA VAL A 119 -8.33 10.30 9.67
C VAL A 119 -8.29 9.43 8.43
N LEU A 120 -7.11 9.29 7.80
CA LEU A 120 -6.94 8.40 6.64
C LEU A 120 -7.25 6.94 7.00
N ILE A 121 -6.61 6.40 8.05
CA ILE A 121 -6.77 4.99 8.45
C ILE A 121 -8.24 4.69 8.78
N LYS A 122 -8.90 5.53 9.59
CA LYS A 122 -10.34 5.36 9.89
C LYS A 122 -11.22 5.50 8.66
N GLY A 123 -10.85 6.37 7.73
CA GLY A 123 -11.54 6.48 6.44
C GLY A 123 -11.51 5.15 5.69
N ILE A 124 -10.34 4.55 5.57
CA ILE A 124 -10.13 3.24 4.92
C ILE A 124 -10.92 2.15 5.66
N HIS A 125 -10.78 2.05 6.99
CA HIS A 125 -11.43 1.01 7.82
C HIS A 125 -12.97 1.09 7.81
N ARG A 126 -13.57 2.21 7.41
CA ARG A 126 -15.02 2.35 7.26
C ARG A 126 -15.56 1.85 5.93
N LEU A 127 -14.69 1.66 4.94
CA LEU A 127 -15.10 1.09 3.67
C LEU A 127 -15.49 -0.39 3.86
N SER A 128 -16.48 -0.85 3.11
CA SER A 128 -16.97 -2.23 3.19
C SER A 128 -16.61 -2.98 1.91
N ALA A 129 -15.83 -4.05 2.05
CA ALA A 129 -15.41 -4.91 0.93
C ALA A 129 -15.31 -6.37 1.40
N SER A 130 -16.43 -7.01 1.64
CA SER A 130 -16.54 -8.30 2.35
C SER A 130 -15.88 -9.51 1.67
N ASP A 131 -15.56 -9.43 0.38
CA ASP A 131 -15.01 -10.53 -0.42
C ASP A 131 -13.48 -10.47 -0.62
N ALA A 132 -12.84 -9.36 -0.26
CA ALA A 132 -11.40 -9.16 -0.36
C ALA A 132 -10.70 -9.48 0.96
N LYS A 133 -10.64 -10.75 1.35
CA LYS A 133 -10.02 -11.14 2.63
C LYS A 133 -8.53 -11.36 2.50
N ILE A 134 -7.75 -10.79 3.43
CA ILE A 134 -6.30 -11.01 3.53
C ILE A 134 -5.99 -12.26 4.35
N ASP A 135 -5.03 -13.03 3.85
CA ASP A 135 -4.43 -14.15 4.56
C ASP A 135 -2.92 -13.86 4.77
N LEU A 136 -2.59 -13.23 5.91
CA LEU A 136 -1.21 -12.91 6.28
C LEU A 136 -0.33 -14.16 6.42
N THR A 137 -0.91 -15.31 6.79
CA THR A 137 -0.17 -16.58 6.85
C THR A 137 0.25 -17.03 5.46
N ARG A 138 -0.67 -16.99 4.51
CA ARG A 138 -0.39 -17.33 3.12
C ARG A 138 0.62 -16.36 2.50
N GLN A 139 0.49 -15.07 2.80
CA GLN A 139 1.42 -14.03 2.32
C GLN A 139 2.85 -14.30 2.82
N LEU A 140 3.03 -14.54 4.11
CA LEU A 140 4.34 -14.87 4.69
C LEU A 140 4.93 -16.14 4.08
N GLN A 141 4.12 -17.20 3.93
CA GLN A 141 4.54 -18.46 3.30
C GLN A 141 4.95 -18.24 1.84
N HIS A 142 4.21 -17.43 1.10
CA HIS A 142 4.52 -17.08 -0.29
C HIS A 142 5.88 -16.39 -0.41
N TYR A 143 6.15 -15.37 0.42
CA TYR A 143 7.45 -14.68 0.40
C TYR A 143 8.59 -15.59 0.83
N THR A 144 8.38 -16.45 1.84
CA THR A 144 9.36 -17.46 2.25
C THR A 144 9.68 -18.41 1.10
N HIS A 145 8.67 -18.89 0.39
CA HIS A 145 8.85 -19.79 -0.77
C HIS A 145 9.58 -19.06 -1.92
N SER A 146 9.16 -17.85 -2.27
CA SER A 146 9.77 -17.06 -3.34
C SER A 146 11.24 -16.73 -3.04
N ALA A 147 11.58 -16.42 -1.78
CA ALA A 147 12.96 -16.21 -1.38
C ALA A 147 13.82 -17.47 -1.53
N ARG A 148 13.29 -18.64 -1.16
CA ARG A 148 13.97 -19.95 -1.39
C ARG A 148 14.21 -20.23 -2.86
N LEU A 149 13.25 -19.95 -3.73
CA LEU A 149 13.41 -20.10 -5.19
C LEU A 149 14.52 -19.18 -5.74
N ARG A 150 14.83 -18.09 -5.06
CA ARG A 150 15.96 -17.20 -5.39
C ARG A 150 17.29 -17.66 -4.77
N GLY A 151 17.31 -18.78 -4.05
CA GLY A 151 18.50 -19.32 -3.41
C GLY A 151 18.85 -18.65 -2.07
N ILE A 152 17.91 -18.01 -1.42
CA ILE A 152 18.11 -17.45 -0.07
C ILE A 152 18.04 -18.60 0.94
N ASP A 153 19.06 -18.70 1.77
CA ASP A 153 19.17 -19.73 2.82
C ASP A 153 18.09 -19.55 3.90
N ASP A 154 17.53 -20.67 4.38
CA ASP A 154 16.51 -20.68 5.42
C ASP A 154 16.97 -19.98 6.72
N GLU A 155 18.27 -20.01 7.01
CA GLU A 155 18.85 -19.32 8.16
C GLU A 155 18.72 -17.80 8.08
N LEU A 156 18.49 -17.23 6.89
CA LEU A 156 18.28 -15.80 6.68
C LEU A 156 16.81 -15.41 6.77
N LEU A 157 15.89 -16.36 6.63
CA LEU A 157 14.46 -16.11 6.63
C LEU A 157 13.89 -16.11 8.06
N ILE A 158 12.72 -15.50 8.22
CA ILE A 158 11.89 -15.70 9.40
C ILE A 158 11.02 -16.92 9.13
N ASP A 159 11.15 -17.92 9.99
CA ASP A 159 10.40 -19.17 9.90
C ASP A 159 8.90 -18.94 10.15
N PRO A 160 8.02 -19.20 9.16
CA PRO A 160 6.57 -19.06 9.34
C PRO A 160 5.99 -19.98 10.43
N THR A 161 6.73 -21.03 10.81
CA THR A 161 6.29 -21.98 11.86
C THR A 161 6.70 -21.56 13.27
N HIS A 162 7.45 -20.46 13.44
CA HIS A 162 7.85 -19.96 14.74
C HIS A 162 6.62 -19.77 15.67
N PRO A 163 6.59 -20.36 16.90
CA PRO A 163 5.41 -20.41 17.74
C PRO A 163 4.78 -19.04 18.03
N ALA A 164 5.60 -18.04 18.40
CA ALA A 164 5.10 -16.69 18.69
C ALA A 164 4.52 -16.02 17.42
N LEU A 165 5.13 -16.25 16.25
CA LEU A 165 4.61 -15.71 14.98
C LEU A 165 3.27 -16.34 14.59
N LYS A 166 3.13 -17.68 14.75
CA LYS A 166 1.85 -18.38 14.55
C LYS A 166 0.76 -17.88 15.48
N ALA A 167 1.10 -17.67 16.76
CA ALA A 167 0.16 -17.12 17.74
C ALA A 167 -0.28 -15.70 17.36
N GLY A 168 0.65 -14.84 16.93
CA GLY A 168 0.36 -13.49 16.46
C GLY A 168 -0.53 -13.47 15.20
N LEU A 169 -0.23 -14.33 14.22
CA LEU A 169 -1.06 -14.49 13.00
C LEU A 169 -2.47 -14.96 13.35
N ALA A 170 -2.62 -15.94 14.25
CA ALA A 170 -3.92 -16.43 14.70
C ALA A 170 -4.70 -15.36 15.47
N ALA A 171 -4.05 -14.57 16.31
CA ALA A 171 -4.66 -13.46 17.04
C ALA A 171 -5.22 -12.39 16.08
N LEU A 172 -4.44 -11.99 15.07
CA LEU A 172 -4.88 -11.04 14.05
C LEU A 172 -6.04 -11.60 13.20
N ALA A 173 -5.98 -12.88 12.83
CA ALA A 173 -7.04 -13.53 12.05
C ALA A 173 -8.36 -13.69 12.84
N SER A 174 -8.31 -13.63 14.18
CA SER A 174 -9.47 -13.72 15.06
C SER A 174 -10.02 -12.35 15.49
N ASP A 175 -9.32 -11.26 15.11
CA ASP A 175 -9.77 -9.90 15.38
C ASP A 175 -10.88 -9.48 14.40
N ARG A 176 -11.52 -8.35 14.70
CA ARG A 176 -12.56 -7.79 13.84
C ARG A 176 -11.98 -7.41 12.49
N ASP A 177 -12.57 -7.93 11.42
CA ASP A 177 -12.23 -7.55 10.05
C ASP A 177 -12.72 -6.12 9.74
N VAL A 178 -11.79 -5.29 9.27
CA VAL A 178 -12.05 -4.00 8.62
C VAL A 178 -11.32 -3.99 7.28
N LEU A 179 -11.67 -3.09 6.37
CA LEU A 179 -10.83 -2.91 5.19
C LEU A 179 -9.51 -2.26 5.62
N CYS A 180 -8.39 -2.90 5.31
CA CYS A 180 -7.05 -2.43 5.57
C CYS A 180 -6.32 -2.14 4.25
N HIS A 181 -5.43 -1.17 4.26
CA HIS A 181 -4.50 -0.95 3.14
C HIS A 181 -3.34 -1.96 3.16
N ASN A 182 -2.87 -2.31 4.35
CA ASN A 182 -1.81 -3.28 4.65
C ASN A 182 -0.39 -2.88 4.22
N ASP A 183 -0.23 -1.74 3.56
CA ASP A 183 1.07 -1.22 3.12
C ASP A 183 1.18 0.30 3.33
N LEU A 184 0.82 0.78 4.52
CA LEU A 184 0.89 2.20 4.88
C LEU A 184 2.32 2.60 5.24
N HIS A 185 3.02 3.17 4.27
CA HIS A 185 4.36 3.74 4.44
C HIS A 185 4.48 5.09 3.69
N PRO A 186 5.54 5.89 3.92
CA PRO A 186 5.68 7.24 3.33
C PRO A 186 5.60 7.30 1.80
N GLY A 187 5.99 6.22 1.10
CA GLY A 187 5.89 6.12 -0.36
C GLY A 187 4.46 5.94 -0.87
N ASN A 188 3.55 5.42 -0.02
CA ASN A 188 2.17 5.10 -0.38
C ASN A 188 1.14 6.10 0.16
N ILE A 189 1.58 7.18 0.84
CA ILE A 189 0.68 8.23 1.31
C ILE A 189 1.06 9.56 0.66
N LEU A 190 0.10 10.20 0.01
CA LEU A 190 0.25 11.51 -0.61
C LEU A 190 -0.60 12.54 0.12
N GLN A 191 -0.09 13.78 0.19
CA GLN A 191 -0.84 14.92 0.69
C GLN A 191 -1.61 15.56 -0.46
N SER A 192 -2.93 15.46 -0.45
CA SER A 192 -3.79 16.21 -1.38
C SER A 192 -4.26 17.53 -0.76
N GLY A 193 -4.92 18.37 -1.56
CA GLY A 193 -5.56 19.60 -1.04
C GLY A 193 -6.66 19.34 -0.01
N ASN A 194 -7.22 18.11 0.02
CA ASN A 194 -8.32 17.72 0.90
C ASN A 194 -7.89 16.79 2.06
N GLY A 195 -6.60 16.55 2.22
CA GLY A 195 -6.07 15.65 3.25
C GLY A 195 -5.14 14.58 2.69
N LEU A 196 -4.93 13.51 3.44
CA LEU A 196 -4.10 12.39 3.02
C LEU A 196 -4.90 11.44 2.13
N VAL A 197 -4.23 10.92 1.09
CA VAL A 197 -4.72 9.82 0.25
C VAL A 197 -3.70 8.70 0.18
N ALA A 198 -4.17 7.46 0.04
CA ALA A 198 -3.32 6.28 -0.12
C ALA A 198 -3.25 5.86 -1.59
N ILE A 199 -2.07 5.43 -2.02
CA ILE A 199 -1.82 4.82 -3.33
C ILE A 199 -1.29 3.40 -3.14
N ASP A 200 -1.27 2.61 -4.21
CA ASP A 200 -0.76 1.24 -4.22
C ASP A 200 -1.58 0.29 -3.32
N TRP A 201 -2.79 0.01 -3.79
CA TRP A 201 -3.80 -0.81 -3.08
C TRP A 201 -3.64 -2.32 -3.32
N GLU A 202 -2.50 -2.76 -3.84
CA GLU A 202 -2.27 -4.16 -4.24
C GLU A 202 -2.36 -5.15 -3.07
N TYR A 203 -2.07 -4.70 -1.84
CA TYR A 203 -2.17 -5.51 -0.62
C TYR A 203 -3.44 -5.26 0.19
N ALA A 204 -4.34 -4.40 -0.31
CA ALA A 204 -5.53 -4.05 0.44
C ALA A 204 -6.53 -5.21 0.56
N GLY A 205 -7.19 -5.30 1.71
CA GLY A 205 -8.20 -6.33 1.96
C GLY A 205 -8.73 -6.31 3.39
N MET A 206 -9.77 -7.11 3.64
CA MET A 206 -10.38 -7.25 4.96
C MET A 206 -9.44 -7.97 5.93
N GLY A 207 -9.12 -7.35 7.05
CA GLY A 207 -8.22 -7.86 8.06
C GLY A 207 -8.30 -7.08 9.37
N SER A 208 -7.30 -7.27 10.25
CA SER A 208 -7.23 -6.58 11.53
C SER A 208 -6.71 -5.15 11.38
N ALA A 209 -7.42 -4.18 11.95
CA ALA A 209 -6.99 -2.78 12.04
C ALA A 209 -5.59 -2.63 12.66
N TYR A 210 -5.19 -3.55 13.52
CA TYR A 210 -3.86 -3.53 14.14
C TYR A 210 -2.73 -3.77 13.17
N PHE A 211 -2.98 -4.41 12.02
CA PHE A 211 -1.94 -4.62 11.01
C PHE A 211 -1.61 -3.32 10.28
N ASP A 212 -2.62 -2.53 9.86
CA ASP A 212 -2.40 -1.18 9.31
C ASP A 212 -1.69 -0.26 10.32
N LEU A 213 -2.10 -0.33 11.59
CA LEU A 213 -1.45 0.44 12.66
C LEU A 213 -0.01 0.01 12.90
N ALA A 214 0.31 -1.28 12.76
CA ALA A 214 1.68 -1.78 12.87
C ALA A 214 2.56 -1.21 11.75
N ALA A 215 2.07 -1.23 10.50
CA ALA A 215 2.75 -0.62 9.36
C ALA A 215 2.98 0.88 9.57
N ALA A 216 1.93 1.62 9.96
CA ALA A 216 2.02 3.04 10.22
C ALA A 216 3.03 3.37 11.33
N LEU A 217 2.96 2.71 12.48
CA LEU A 217 3.86 2.98 13.61
C LEU A 217 5.33 2.60 13.33
N ASP A 218 5.58 1.63 12.46
CA ASP A 218 6.94 1.29 12.05
C ASP A 218 7.53 2.34 11.09
N ASN A 219 6.69 2.96 10.27
CA ASN A 219 7.10 3.89 9.23
C ASN A 219 7.09 5.37 9.66
N TRP A 220 6.33 5.73 10.69
CA TRP A 220 6.33 7.08 11.28
C TRP A 220 6.66 7.06 12.77
N PRO A 221 7.94 6.83 13.14
CA PRO A 221 8.37 6.74 14.53
C PRO A 221 8.21 8.05 15.33
N SER A 222 8.03 9.19 14.64
CA SER A 222 7.77 10.51 15.25
C SER A 222 6.30 10.74 15.62
N VAL A 223 5.37 9.92 15.12
CA VAL A 223 3.95 9.99 15.45
C VAL A 223 3.74 9.42 16.85
N ASP A 224 2.95 10.13 17.68
CA ASP A 224 2.61 9.61 19.02
C ASP A 224 1.80 8.32 18.89
N ARG A 225 2.41 7.24 19.41
CA ARG A 225 1.88 5.89 19.32
C ARG A 225 0.55 5.74 20.07
N HIS A 226 0.48 6.31 21.26
CA HIS A 226 -0.71 6.17 22.10
C HIS A 226 -1.88 6.92 21.48
N GLU A 227 -1.64 8.16 21.08
CA GLU A 227 -2.62 8.99 20.40
C GLU A 227 -3.17 8.33 19.12
N LEU A 228 -2.29 7.80 18.26
CA LEU A 228 -2.74 7.11 17.04
C LEU A 228 -3.62 5.89 17.34
N LEU A 229 -3.21 5.05 18.30
CA LEU A 229 -3.97 3.85 18.70
C LEU A 229 -5.33 4.22 19.30
N GLU A 230 -5.37 5.23 20.16
CA GLU A 230 -6.63 5.72 20.73
C GLU A 230 -7.55 6.33 19.68
N HIS A 231 -7.02 7.09 18.74
CA HIS A 231 -7.82 7.68 17.67
C HIS A 231 -8.43 6.64 16.73
N VAL A 232 -7.71 5.56 16.42
CA VAL A 232 -8.18 4.55 15.46
C VAL A 232 -9.03 3.46 16.12
N ILE A 233 -8.56 2.90 17.24
CA ILE A 233 -9.20 1.77 17.94
C ILE A 233 -10.06 2.25 19.10
N GLY A 234 -9.61 3.26 19.83
CA GLY A 234 -10.20 3.73 21.08
C GLY A 234 -9.34 3.42 22.32
N ALA A 235 -9.72 3.97 23.47
CA ALA A 235 -8.97 3.85 24.73
C ALA A 235 -8.76 2.40 25.23
N GLY A 236 -9.57 1.46 24.74
CA GLY A 236 -9.48 0.04 25.09
C GLY A 236 -8.60 -0.80 24.15
N TYR A 237 -7.71 -0.21 23.36
CA TYR A 237 -6.87 -0.96 22.45
C TYR A 237 -6.00 -2.03 23.16
N SER A 238 -5.81 -3.18 22.50
CA SER A 238 -5.00 -4.28 23.04
C SER A 238 -3.51 -4.02 22.80
N ARG A 239 -2.75 -3.85 23.91
CA ARG A 239 -1.28 -3.73 23.83
C ARG A 239 -0.61 -5.01 23.35
N GLU A 240 -1.21 -6.15 23.63
CA GLU A 240 -0.70 -7.45 23.17
C GLU A 240 -0.91 -7.58 21.66
N LEU A 241 -2.12 -7.26 21.17
CA LEU A 241 -2.45 -7.39 19.76
C LEU A 241 -1.62 -6.45 18.88
N ILE A 242 -1.36 -5.20 19.31
CA ILE A 242 -0.47 -4.32 18.53
C ILE A 242 0.99 -4.80 18.54
N ARG A 243 1.50 -5.41 19.62
CA ARG A 243 2.83 -6.03 19.63
C ARG A 243 2.88 -7.21 18.65
N SER A 244 1.88 -8.08 18.69
CA SER A 244 1.75 -9.20 17.76
C SER A 244 1.70 -8.72 16.32
N ALA A 245 0.91 -7.69 16.02
CA ALA A 245 0.81 -7.09 14.70
C ALA A 245 2.16 -6.54 14.21
N GLN A 246 2.91 -5.86 15.07
CA GLN A 246 4.25 -5.34 14.71
C GLN A 246 5.25 -6.46 14.43
N CYS A 247 5.20 -7.57 15.19
CA CYS A 247 6.06 -8.73 14.93
C CYS A 247 5.70 -9.40 13.60
N VAL A 248 4.40 -9.56 13.32
CA VAL A 248 3.91 -10.14 12.05
C VAL A 248 4.29 -9.25 10.88
N TYR A 249 4.05 -7.94 10.98
CA TYR A 249 4.41 -6.97 9.95
C TYR A 249 5.92 -7.03 9.63
N ALA A 250 6.77 -6.93 10.66
CA ALA A 250 8.23 -6.98 10.48
C ALA A 250 8.71 -8.31 9.88
N ALA A 251 8.07 -9.44 10.22
CA ALA A 251 8.40 -10.75 9.65
C ALA A 251 8.02 -10.86 8.18
N ILE A 252 6.82 -10.37 7.81
CA ILE A 252 6.35 -10.31 6.42
C ILE A 252 7.26 -9.40 5.61
N GLU A 253 7.53 -8.21 6.10
CA GLU A 253 8.38 -7.21 5.44
C GLU A 253 9.80 -7.76 5.22
N TRP A 254 10.41 -8.39 6.22
CA TRP A 254 11.73 -9.01 6.09
C TRP A 254 11.77 -10.09 5.00
N ASN A 255 10.82 -11.03 5.02
CA ASN A 255 10.77 -12.10 4.03
C ASN A 255 10.43 -11.58 2.62
N TRP A 256 9.68 -10.47 2.51
CA TRP A 256 9.45 -9.78 1.24
C TRP A 256 10.76 -9.21 0.67
N TYR A 257 11.60 -8.54 1.48
CA TYR A 257 12.91 -8.06 1.01
C TYR A 257 13.80 -9.20 0.55
N CYS A 258 13.81 -10.32 1.25
CA CYS A 258 14.50 -11.53 0.81
C CYS A 258 13.93 -12.07 -0.52
N ALA A 259 12.62 -12.06 -0.69
CA ALA A 259 11.95 -12.53 -1.89
C ALA A 259 12.13 -11.58 -3.08
N SER A 260 12.06 -10.27 -2.88
CA SER A 260 12.22 -9.27 -3.93
C SER A 260 13.67 -9.12 -4.41
N GLY A 261 14.64 -9.39 -3.53
CA GLY A 261 16.07 -9.17 -3.78
C GLY A 261 16.47 -7.70 -3.69
N THR A 262 15.62 -6.85 -3.13
CA THR A 262 15.94 -5.46 -2.80
C THR A 262 16.58 -5.38 -1.42
N LEU A 263 17.37 -4.34 -1.18
CA LEU A 263 17.99 -4.13 0.13
C LEU A 263 16.95 -3.68 1.14
N ALA A 264 16.90 -4.38 2.27
CA ALA A 264 16.07 -3.97 3.41
C ALA A 264 16.58 -2.63 3.99
N PRO A 265 15.69 -1.75 4.48
CA PRO A 265 16.08 -0.52 5.14
C PRO A 265 16.85 -0.82 6.43
N GLU A 266 17.76 0.10 6.85
CA GLU A 266 18.60 -0.08 8.03
C GLU A 266 17.82 -0.40 9.33
N LYS A 267 16.59 0.15 9.42
CA LYS A 267 15.70 -0.10 10.57
C LYS A 267 15.22 -1.56 10.66
N LEU A 268 15.28 -2.32 9.55
CA LEU A 268 14.79 -3.69 9.46
C LEU A 268 15.95 -4.67 9.34
N SER A 269 16.01 -5.65 10.23
CA SER A 269 16.96 -6.75 10.18
C SER A 269 16.36 -8.02 10.76
N ARG A 270 16.85 -9.18 10.31
CA ARG A 270 16.43 -10.47 10.88
C ARG A 270 16.57 -10.52 12.39
N THR A 271 17.71 -10.04 12.91
CA THR A 271 17.99 -9.99 14.36
C THR A 271 16.93 -9.16 15.10
N ARG A 272 16.54 -7.99 14.55
CA ARG A 272 15.47 -7.19 15.14
C ARG A 272 14.17 -7.99 15.22
N VAL A 273 13.77 -8.65 14.13
CA VAL A 273 12.51 -9.44 14.09
C VAL A 273 12.55 -10.58 15.11
N LEU A 274 13.66 -11.34 15.19
CA LEU A 274 13.82 -12.42 16.18
C LEU A 274 13.76 -11.90 17.62
N ASN A 275 14.37 -10.73 17.89
CA ASN A 275 14.29 -10.09 19.20
C ASN A 275 12.88 -9.62 19.56
N MET A 276 12.07 -9.23 18.58
CA MET A 276 10.65 -8.88 18.77
C MET A 276 9.85 -10.15 19.11
N LEU A 277 10.02 -11.22 18.34
CA LEU A 277 9.36 -12.51 18.57
C LEU A 277 9.69 -13.13 19.94
N ALA A 278 10.93 -12.97 20.41
CA ALA A 278 11.35 -13.45 21.72
C ALA A 278 10.71 -12.70 22.91
N LYS A 279 10.05 -11.56 22.66
CA LYS A 279 9.38 -10.73 23.68
C LYS A 279 7.84 -10.87 23.66
N LEU A 280 7.30 -11.66 22.74
CA LEU A 280 5.90 -12.07 22.72
C LEU A 280 5.65 -13.28 23.62
#